data_fcdb450711b2056ac1a19501bc81a4c6
#
_entry.id   fcdb450711b2056ac1a19501bc81a4c6
#
_cell.length_a   1.000
_cell.length_b   1.000
_cell.length_c   1.000
_cell.angle_alpha   90.00
_cell.angle_beta   90.00
_cell.angle_gamma   90.00
#
_symmetry.space_group_name_H-M   'P 1'
#
loop_
_entity.id
_entity.type
_entity.pdbx_description
1 polymer ?
#
loop_
_entity_poly.entity_id
_entity_poly.type
_entity_poly.pdbx_seq_one_letter_code
_entity_poly.pdbx_strand_id
1 'polypeptide(L)'
;MAGACDAMTVIAKSDDGAGWSLHLWQRALAQVAAHASARGAHLARTVVLVPYAQLMPWGQRLWGQQFPQGFAPRFETTRNWARQLQGFEPSADDFAGDAARDTLTARALLDRVGQGALREMLATPLQEAAAQLAPAVAAVPPAQRAAWGDEARKLLATADEGSSLHYEALVARLALEWVLASRHATDVLFEPGVREAVDALVVLEGFQTDALPQALLAHWGEQGACIVLPSLLEDASAPPQRALHAATDAEDEAHRAAACVLSHIRHGRVPVALAATDRALIRRVLAHLDSSGVLVRDESGWILSTTRAASRVMAALQAAAWNASSNDVLDWLKHTPALTPGEINRLEQWLRKGVLQHWSAASAQDLSTQPHLARTVATVEAWRDTLRTARPLAQWLPALRAVLEQAGQWQALQADPAGMR
;
A
#
# COMPACT_ATOMS: atom_id res chain seq x y z
N MET A 1 -32.02 -23.43 12.73
CA MET A 1 -31.49 -22.32 11.89
C MET A 1 -30.34 -22.79 10.99
N ALA A 2 -30.50 -23.95 10.34
CA ALA A 2 -29.46 -24.55 9.48
C ALA A 2 -29.67 -24.28 7.97
N GLY A 3 -30.74 -23.57 7.58
CA GLY A 3 -31.11 -23.45 6.18
C GLY A 3 -30.65 -22.19 5.43
N ALA A 4 -30.00 -21.22 6.09
CA ALA A 4 -29.64 -19.95 5.45
C ALA A 4 -28.21 -19.91 4.89
N CYS A 5 -27.34 -20.86 5.24
CA CYS A 5 -25.97 -20.94 4.72
C CYS A 5 -25.81 -21.71 3.40
N ASP A 6 -26.83 -22.48 3.00
CA ASP A 6 -26.74 -23.30 1.76
C ASP A 6 -26.79 -22.48 0.45
N ALA A 7 -27.09 -21.20 0.54
CA ALA A 7 -27.25 -20.35 -0.63
C ALA A 7 -26.07 -19.36 -0.88
N MET A 8 -25.05 -19.33 -0.02
CA MET A 8 -23.87 -18.51 -0.24
C MET A 8 -22.78 -19.32 -0.93
N THR A 9 -22.59 -19.11 -2.21
CA THR A 9 -21.53 -19.78 -2.93
C THR A 9 -20.26 -18.99 -2.81
N VAL A 10 -19.41 -19.42 -1.94
CA VAL A 10 -17.96 -19.35 -2.05
C VAL A 10 -17.60 -20.19 -3.28
N ILE A 11 -16.56 -19.84 -4.03
CA ILE A 11 -16.01 -20.71 -5.04
C ILE A 11 -15.60 -21.99 -4.32
N ALA A 12 -16.56 -22.91 -4.20
CA ALA A 12 -16.35 -24.18 -3.53
C ALA A 12 -15.38 -24.98 -4.39
N LYS A 13 -14.36 -25.52 -3.76
CA LYS A 13 -13.64 -26.63 -4.31
C LYS A 13 -14.64 -27.79 -4.44
N SER A 14 -15.18 -28.03 -5.64
CA SER A 14 -15.39 -29.39 -6.05
C SER A 14 -14.02 -30.06 -6.03
N ASP A 15 -13.92 -31.36 -5.88
CA ASP A 15 -12.65 -32.08 -6.08
C ASP A 15 -11.97 -31.70 -7.41
N ASP A 16 -12.72 -31.17 -8.37
CA ASP A 16 -12.30 -30.56 -9.63
C ASP A 16 -11.65 -29.16 -9.48
N GLY A 17 -11.80 -28.43 -8.38
CA GLY A 17 -11.30 -27.04 -8.26
C GLY A 17 -9.78 -26.91 -8.17
N ALA A 18 -9.07 -27.91 -7.64
CA ALA A 18 -7.61 -27.95 -7.73
C ALA A 18 -7.16 -28.34 -9.12
N GLY A 19 -7.91 -29.17 -9.81
CA GLY A 19 -7.70 -29.50 -11.21
C GLY A 19 -7.86 -28.28 -12.10
N TRP A 20 -8.85 -27.44 -11.85
CA TRP A 20 -9.21 -26.30 -12.69
C TRP A 20 -8.15 -25.19 -12.74
N SER A 21 -7.66 -24.74 -11.59
CA SER A 21 -6.56 -23.75 -11.54
C SER A 21 -5.26 -24.32 -12.10
N LEU A 22 -5.03 -25.62 -11.92
CA LEU A 22 -3.86 -26.30 -12.48
C LEU A 22 -3.97 -26.40 -14.01
N HIS A 23 -5.15 -26.72 -14.56
CA HIS A 23 -5.39 -26.75 -16.00
C HIS A 23 -5.20 -25.38 -16.65
N LEU A 24 -5.65 -24.30 -16.01
CA LEU A 24 -5.40 -22.94 -16.47
C LEU A 24 -3.90 -22.68 -16.64
N TRP A 25 -3.13 -22.96 -15.60
CA TRP A 25 -1.69 -22.78 -15.64
C TRP A 25 -1.01 -23.70 -16.64
N GLN A 26 -1.42 -24.95 -16.75
CA GLN A 26 -0.88 -25.89 -17.75
C GLN A 26 -1.09 -25.36 -19.17
N ARG A 27 -2.27 -24.82 -19.48
CA ARG A 27 -2.57 -24.20 -20.78
C ARG A 27 -1.73 -22.95 -21.01
N ALA A 28 -1.63 -22.05 -20.01
CA ALA A 28 -0.83 -20.83 -20.10
C ALA A 28 0.66 -21.16 -20.34
N LEU A 29 1.23 -22.09 -19.54
CA LEU A 29 2.62 -22.48 -19.67
C LEU A 29 2.91 -23.22 -20.99
N ALA A 30 1.97 -24.02 -21.50
CA ALA A 30 2.08 -24.64 -22.82
C ALA A 30 2.13 -23.58 -23.94
N GLN A 31 1.33 -22.51 -23.85
CA GLN A 31 1.37 -21.40 -24.81
C GLN A 31 2.69 -20.62 -24.72
N VAL A 32 3.22 -20.40 -23.51
CA VAL A 32 4.56 -19.79 -23.32
C VAL A 32 5.64 -20.64 -24.00
N ALA A 33 5.62 -21.97 -23.78
CA ALA A 33 6.58 -22.87 -24.39
C ALA A 33 6.45 -22.89 -25.93
N ALA A 34 5.22 -22.91 -26.44
CA ALA A 34 4.96 -22.90 -27.88
C ALA A 34 5.47 -21.59 -28.53
N HIS A 35 5.22 -20.44 -27.90
CA HIS A 35 5.72 -19.15 -28.40
C HIS A 35 7.25 -19.11 -28.43
N ALA A 36 7.91 -19.51 -27.35
CA ALA A 36 9.37 -19.55 -27.29
C ALA A 36 9.94 -20.50 -28.35
N SER A 37 9.36 -21.70 -28.52
CA SER A 37 9.77 -22.69 -29.53
C SER A 37 9.60 -22.18 -30.96
N ALA A 38 8.45 -21.57 -31.27
CA ALA A 38 8.18 -21.04 -32.62
C ALA A 38 9.17 -19.94 -33.04
N ARG A 39 9.75 -19.25 -32.08
CA ARG A 39 10.77 -18.23 -32.32
C ARG A 39 12.20 -18.74 -32.24
N GLY A 40 12.42 -19.97 -31.86
CA GLY A 40 13.76 -20.48 -31.55
C GLY A 40 14.38 -19.76 -30.32
N ALA A 41 13.56 -19.18 -29.44
CA ALA A 41 14.00 -18.46 -28.28
C ALA A 41 14.55 -19.39 -27.20
N HIS A 42 15.67 -19.02 -26.58
CA HIS A 42 16.22 -19.78 -25.47
C HIS A 42 15.43 -19.44 -24.19
N LEU A 43 14.92 -20.47 -23.48
CA LEU A 43 14.06 -20.27 -22.31
C LEU A 43 14.72 -19.46 -21.20
N ALA A 44 16.01 -19.62 -20.94
CA ALA A 44 16.73 -18.78 -19.96
C ALA A 44 16.81 -17.29 -20.36
N ARG A 45 16.55 -16.98 -21.62
CA ARG A 45 16.45 -15.61 -22.17
C ARG A 45 15.01 -15.25 -22.52
N THR A 46 14.04 -16.00 -22.00
CA THR A 46 12.61 -15.71 -22.11
C THR A 46 12.12 -15.11 -20.79
N VAL A 47 11.41 -13.98 -20.87
CA VAL A 47 10.78 -13.32 -19.72
C VAL A 47 9.28 -13.49 -19.82
N VAL A 48 8.67 -13.95 -18.74
CA VAL A 48 7.22 -14.07 -18.57
C VAL A 48 6.75 -13.07 -17.53
N LEU A 49 6.07 -12.02 -17.96
CA LEU A 49 5.50 -11.03 -17.07
C LEU A 49 4.18 -11.55 -16.50
N VAL A 50 4.10 -11.61 -15.18
CA VAL A 50 2.89 -11.99 -14.44
C VAL A 50 2.22 -10.76 -13.84
N PRO A 51 0.87 -10.75 -13.73
CA PRO A 51 0.15 -9.58 -13.25
C PRO A 51 0.38 -9.30 -11.76
N TYR A 52 0.71 -10.32 -10.97
CA TYR A 52 0.90 -10.21 -9.52
C TYR A 52 2.16 -10.93 -9.07
N ALA A 53 2.91 -10.33 -8.15
CA ALA A 53 4.19 -10.89 -7.65
C ALA A 53 4.03 -12.28 -7.00
N GLN A 54 2.87 -12.56 -6.39
CA GLN A 54 2.54 -13.86 -5.82
C GLN A 54 2.53 -14.99 -6.84
N LEU A 55 2.30 -14.67 -8.11
CA LEU A 55 2.28 -15.66 -9.20
C LEU A 55 3.68 -16.06 -9.69
N MET A 56 4.73 -15.28 -9.38
CA MET A 56 6.10 -15.60 -9.78
C MET A 56 6.56 -16.97 -9.26
N PRO A 57 6.54 -17.25 -7.94
CA PRO A 57 6.96 -18.56 -7.42
C PRO A 57 6.03 -19.70 -7.88
N TRP A 58 4.76 -19.40 -8.12
CA TRP A 58 3.82 -20.37 -8.69
C TRP A 58 4.17 -20.72 -10.12
N GLY A 59 4.40 -19.74 -10.97
CA GLY A 59 4.83 -19.95 -12.36
C GLY A 59 6.09 -20.78 -12.45
N GLN A 60 7.10 -20.45 -11.65
CA GLN A 60 8.36 -21.21 -11.60
C GLN A 60 8.15 -22.66 -11.16
N ARG A 61 7.38 -22.89 -10.11
CA ARG A 61 7.09 -24.24 -9.60
C ARG A 61 6.35 -25.09 -10.62
N LEU A 62 5.27 -24.54 -11.19
CA LEU A 62 4.44 -25.28 -12.15
C LEU A 62 5.17 -25.52 -13.46
N TRP A 63 6.04 -24.59 -13.89
CA TRP A 63 6.94 -24.82 -15.03
C TRP A 63 7.84 -26.03 -14.79
N GLY A 64 8.51 -26.09 -13.63
CA GLY A 64 9.38 -27.21 -13.28
C GLY A 64 8.64 -28.56 -13.18
N GLN A 65 7.35 -28.55 -12.82
CA GLN A 65 6.51 -29.75 -12.82
C GLN A 65 6.10 -30.19 -14.24
N GLN A 66 5.76 -29.23 -15.10
CA GLN A 66 5.29 -29.51 -16.45
C GLN A 66 6.43 -29.76 -17.42
N PHE A 67 7.56 -29.10 -17.25
CA PHE A 67 8.76 -29.20 -18.08
C PHE A 67 10.00 -29.48 -17.22
N PRO A 68 10.14 -30.69 -16.68
CA PRO A 68 11.19 -31.00 -15.70
C PRO A 68 12.61 -31.01 -16.30
N GLN A 69 12.71 -31.03 -17.62
CA GLN A 69 13.98 -31.03 -18.34
C GLN A 69 14.19 -29.70 -19.06
N GLY A 70 15.39 -29.17 -18.95
CA GLY A 70 15.76 -27.91 -19.62
C GLY A 70 15.72 -26.67 -18.74
N PHE A 71 15.75 -25.51 -19.38
CA PHE A 71 15.74 -24.24 -18.72
C PHE A 71 14.31 -23.77 -18.44
N ALA A 72 14.13 -23.01 -17.36
CA ALA A 72 12.89 -22.30 -17.06
C ALA A 72 12.99 -20.85 -17.55
N PRO A 73 11.88 -20.26 -18.05
CA PRO A 73 11.81 -18.82 -18.27
C PRO A 73 11.80 -18.07 -16.95
N ARG A 74 12.10 -16.79 -17.02
CA ARG A 74 12.04 -15.90 -15.85
C ARG A 74 10.62 -15.39 -15.67
N PHE A 75 10.00 -15.70 -14.52
CA PHE A 75 8.70 -15.16 -14.15
C PHE A 75 8.92 -13.90 -13.30
N GLU A 76 8.46 -12.76 -13.80
CA GLU A 76 8.69 -11.46 -13.19
C GLU A 76 7.43 -10.59 -13.23
N THR A 77 7.34 -9.59 -12.36
CA THR A 77 6.52 -8.42 -12.62
C THR A 77 7.37 -7.35 -13.29
N THR A 78 6.75 -6.40 -13.99
CA THR A 78 7.48 -5.28 -14.61
C THR A 78 8.38 -4.55 -13.61
N ARG A 79 7.88 -4.29 -12.39
CA ARG A 79 8.65 -3.61 -11.34
C ARG A 79 9.84 -4.44 -10.82
N ASN A 80 9.63 -5.74 -10.61
CA ASN A 80 10.72 -6.61 -10.15
C ASN A 80 11.79 -6.75 -11.22
N TRP A 81 11.38 -6.92 -12.46
CA TRP A 81 12.31 -7.03 -13.57
C TRP A 81 13.14 -5.76 -13.75
N ALA A 82 12.49 -4.58 -13.76
CA ALA A 82 13.19 -3.31 -13.83
C ALA A 82 14.22 -3.14 -12.71
N ARG A 83 13.84 -3.49 -11.46
CA ARG A 83 14.75 -3.43 -10.30
C ARG A 83 15.96 -4.34 -10.42
N GLN A 84 15.82 -5.51 -11.03
CA GLN A 84 16.94 -6.44 -11.26
C GLN A 84 17.88 -5.96 -12.36
N LEU A 85 17.36 -5.25 -13.37
CA LEU A 85 18.16 -4.72 -14.46
C LEU A 85 18.99 -3.53 -14.02
N GLN A 86 18.39 -2.61 -13.27
CA GLN A 86 19.04 -1.39 -12.81
C GLN A 86 18.48 -0.94 -11.47
N GLY A 87 19.35 -0.66 -10.52
CA GLY A 87 18.96 0.04 -9.31
C GLY A 87 18.49 1.45 -9.64
N PHE A 88 17.24 1.77 -9.33
CA PHE A 88 16.67 3.11 -9.51
C PHE A 88 16.65 3.87 -8.20
N GLU A 89 17.36 4.99 -8.16
CA GLU A 89 17.26 5.97 -7.09
C GLU A 89 16.61 7.23 -7.63
N PRO A 90 15.38 7.56 -7.19
CA PRO A 90 14.74 8.80 -7.59
C PRO A 90 15.53 10.01 -7.08
N SER A 91 15.65 11.06 -7.89
CA SER A 91 16.20 12.35 -7.46
C SER A 91 15.26 13.05 -6.47
N ALA A 92 15.69 14.18 -5.91
CA ALA A 92 14.87 14.92 -4.94
C ALA A 92 13.51 15.39 -5.52
N ASP A 93 13.48 15.65 -6.84
CA ASP A 93 12.31 16.16 -7.54
C ASP A 93 11.50 15.08 -8.26
N ASP A 94 12.01 13.84 -8.37
CA ASP A 94 11.30 12.74 -9.01
C ASP A 94 10.10 12.28 -8.16
N PHE A 95 9.04 11.83 -8.82
CA PHE A 95 7.97 11.07 -8.18
C PHE A 95 8.51 9.67 -7.81
N ALA A 96 8.60 9.40 -6.50
CA ALA A 96 9.25 8.21 -5.99
C ALA A 96 8.31 7.01 -5.77
N GLY A 97 7.00 7.26 -5.66
CA GLY A 97 6.01 6.27 -5.21
C GLY A 97 6.07 6.00 -3.69
N ASP A 98 6.80 6.85 -2.95
CA ASP A 98 6.84 6.88 -1.48
C ASP A 98 6.00 8.06 -0.98
N ALA A 99 4.87 7.78 -0.33
CA ALA A 99 3.91 8.80 0.05
C ALA A 99 4.51 9.91 0.93
N ALA A 100 5.43 9.57 1.83
CA ALA A 100 6.04 10.56 2.71
C ALA A 100 6.99 11.48 1.95
N ARG A 101 7.87 10.90 1.14
CA ARG A 101 8.81 11.64 0.29
C ARG A 101 8.06 12.48 -0.73
N ASP A 102 7.08 11.88 -1.40
CA ASP A 102 6.30 12.55 -2.45
C ASP A 102 5.45 13.70 -1.89
N THR A 103 4.94 13.59 -0.64
CA THR A 103 4.27 14.72 0.03
C THR A 103 5.23 15.88 0.28
N LEU A 104 6.48 15.61 0.67
CA LEU A 104 7.49 16.67 0.86
C LEU A 104 7.85 17.33 -0.47
N THR A 105 8.01 16.54 -1.54
CA THR A 105 8.24 17.05 -2.89
C THR A 105 7.05 17.87 -3.38
N ALA A 106 5.81 17.42 -3.16
CA ALA A 106 4.59 18.17 -3.48
C ALA A 106 4.54 19.54 -2.79
N ARG A 107 4.92 19.62 -1.51
CA ARG A 107 5.03 20.90 -0.77
C ARG A 107 6.05 21.83 -1.42
N ALA A 108 7.22 21.31 -1.75
CA ALA A 108 8.28 22.09 -2.40
C ALA A 108 7.87 22.56 -3.80
N LEU A 109 7.12 21.75 -4.55
CA LEU A 109 6.56 22.16 -5.85
C LEU A 109 5.54 23.30 -5.69
N LEU A 110 4.62 23.18 -4.73
CA LEU A 110 3.64 24.23 -4.44
C LEU A 110 4.30 25.56 -4.03
N ASP A 111 5.36 25.51 -3.21
CA ASP A 111 6.14 26.69 -2.85
C ASP A 111 6.80 27.34 -4.10
N ARG A 112 7.38 26.53 -5.00
CA ARG A 112 8.04 27.00 -6.25
C ARG A 112 7.07 27.68 -7.21
N VAL A 113 5.82 27.23 -7.28
CA VAL A 113 4.79 27.86 -8.14
C VAL A 113 4.01 28.98 -7.47
N GLY A 114 4.46 29.45 -6.30
CA GLY A 114 3.82 30.57 -5.60
C GLY A 114 2.55 30.21 -4.82
N GLN A 115 2.28 28.93 -4.63
CA GLN A 115 1.10 28.43 -3.88
C GLN A 115 1.42 28.00 -2.44
N GLY A 116 2.48 28.54 -1.87
CA GLY A 116 2.95 28.20 -0.52
C GLY A 116 1.92 28.39 0.59
N ALA A 117 1.02 29.36 0.44
CA ALA A 117 -0.09 29.59 1.38
C ALA A 117 -1.09 28.40 1.43
N LEU A 118 -1.22 27.66 0.35
CA LEU A 118 -2.15 26.53 0.20
C LEU A 118 -1.47 25.16 0.31
N ARG A 119 -0.16 25.10 0.54
CA ARG A 119 0.62 23.87 0.49
C ARG A 119 0.10 22.79 1.46
N GLU A 120 -0.36 23.17 2.64
CA GLU A 120 -0.87 22.19 3.62
C GLU A 120 -2.23 21.58 3.17
N MET A 121 -2.99 22.32 2.39
CA MET A 121 -4.26 21.87 1.83
C MET A 121 -4.06 21.04 0.55
N LEU A 122 -3.14 21.47 -0.33
CA LEU A 122 -3.01 20.90 -1.67
C LEU A 122 -1.93 19.83 -1.81
N ALA A 123 -1.00 19.66 -0.85
CA ALA A 123 0.12 18.71 -0.99
C ALA A 123 -0.35 17.25 -1.07
N THR A 124 -1.29 16.84 -0.25
CA THR A 124 -1.85 15.47 -0.30
C THR A 124 -2.65 15.24 -1.59
N PRO A 125 -3.61 16.10 -1.99
CA PRO A 125 -4.26 15.99 -3.30
C PRO A 125 -3.28 15.94 -4.48
N LEU A 126 -2.22 16.74 -4.46
CA LEU A 126 -1.19 16.74 -5.51
C LEU A 126 -0.42 15.40 -5.56
N GLN A 127 -0.02 14.89 -4.41
CA GLN A 127 0.65 13.60 -4.30
C GLN A 127 -0.24 12.45 -4.79
N GLU A 128 -1.53 12.46 -4.40
CA GLU A 128 -2.51 11.45 -4.82
C GLU A 128 -2.78 11.51 -6.33
N ALA A 129 -2.94 12.71 -6.90
CA ALA A 129 -3.11 12.89 -8.35
C ALA A 129 -1.88 12.41 -9.13
N ALA A 130 -0.67 12.73 -8.66
CA ALA A 130 0.58 12.24 -9.24
C ALA A 130 0.67 10.70 -9.18
N ALA A 131 0.28 10.10 -8.05
CA ALA A 131 0.26 8.64 -7.88
C ALA A 131 -0.72 7.94 -8.84
N GLN A 132 -1.84 8.60 -9.17
CA GLN A 132 -2.80 8.08 -10.17
C GLN A 132 -2.29 8.23 -11.61
N LEU A 133 -1.56 9.30 -11.93
CA LEU A 133 -1.02 9.56 -13.26
C LEU A 133 0.28 8.80 -13.56
N ALA A 134 1.10 8.55 -12.55
CA ALA A 134 2.42 7.93 -12.71
C ALA A 134 2.40 6.59 -13.47
N PRO A 135 1.45 5.66 -13.25
CA PRO A 135 1.38 4.41 -14.02
C PRO A 135 1.14 4.66 -15.52
N ALA A 136 0.31 5.65 -15.89
CA ALA A 136 0.02 5.98 -17.28
C ALA A 136 1.26 6.57 -17.96
N VAL A 137 1.97 7.48 -17.30
CA VAL A 137 3.21 8.08 -17.81
C VAL A 137 4.33 7.05 -17.91
N ALA A 138 4.48 6.17 -16.91
CA ALA A 138 5.47 5.10 -16.93
C ALA A 138 5.23 4.07 -18.05
N ALA A 139 3.99 3.94 -18.51
CA ALA A 139 3.65 3.11 -19.67
C ALA A 139 4.01 3.75 -21.02
N VAL A 140 4.38 5.04 -21.04
CA VAL A 140 4.83 5.72 -22.26
C VAL A 140 6.34 5.61 -22.39
N PRO A 141 6.89 5.11 -23.52
CA PRO A 141 8.33 5.09 -23.74
C PRO A 141 8.94 6.48 -23.50
N PRO A 142 10.09 6.60 -22.83
CA PRO A 142 10.67 7.90 -22.48
C PRO A 142 10.79 8.89 -23.64
N ALA A 143 11.14 8.43 -24.83
CA ALA A 143 11.24 9.26 -26.04
C ALA A 143 9.89 9.82 -26.53
N GLN A 144 8.77 9.25 -26.14
CA GLN A 144 7.42 9.64 -26.57
C GLN A 144 6.66 10.47 -25.51
N ARG A 145 7.21 10.59 -24.29
CA ARG A 145 6.53 11.27 -23.17
C ARG A 145 6.22 12.73 -23.42
N ALA A 146 7.11 13.44 -24.12
CA ALA A 146 6.87 14.85 -24.46
C ALA A 146 5.60 15.02 -25.31
N ALA A 147 5.49 14.24 -26.39
CA ALA A 147 4.33 14.29 -27.27
C ALA A 147 3.03 13.83 -26.55
N TRP A 148 3.12 12.78 -25.74
CA TRP A 148 2.00 12.33 -24.94
C TRP A 148 1.55 13.41 -23.92
N GLY A 149 2.51 14.09 -23.30
CA GLY A 149 2.27 15.21 -22.39
C GLY A 149 1.56 16.38 -23.05
N ASP A 150 1.92 16.71 -24.31
CA ASP A 150 1.26 17.76 -25.06
C ASP A 150 -0.24 17.46 -25.30
N GLU A 151 -0.58 16.20 -25.61
CA GLU A 151 -1.97 15.79 -25.71
C GLU A 151 -2.71 15.82 -24.37
N ALA A 152 -2.07 15.36 -23.30
CA ALA A 152 -2.65 15.40 -21.96
C ALA A 152 -2.90 16.85 -21.49
N ARG A 153 -1.99 17.79 -21.78
CA ARG A 153 -2.17 19.22 -21.48
C ARG A 153 -3.37 19.81 -22.20
N LYS A 154 -3.62 19.44 -23.45
CA LYS A 154 -4.81 19.89 -24.20
C LYS A 154 -6.11 19.49 -23.52
N LEU A 155 -6.16 18.27 -22.97
CA LEU A 155 -7.34 17.79 -22.22
C LEU A 155 -7.56 18.59 -20.93
N LEU A 156 -6.49 18.98 -20.24
CA LEU A 156 -6.57 19.77 -19.01
C LEU A 156 -6.80 21.29 -19.27
N ALA A 157 -6.49 21.79 -20.45
CA ALA A 157 -6.68 23.19 -20.79
C ALA A 157 -8.16 23.63 -20.87
N THR A 158 -9.09 22.67 -20.95
CA THR A 158 -10.54 22.94 -20.97
C THR A 158 -11.11 23.31 -19.59
N ALA A 159 -10.34 23.16 -18.51
CA ALA A 159 -10.75 23.57 -17.17
C ALA A 159 -10.48 25.07 -16.98
N ASP A 160 -11.54 25.86 -17.02
CA ASP A 160 -11.50 27.34 -17.09
C ASP A 160 -10.95 27.97 -15.79
N GLU A 161 -10.11 29.00 -15.92
CA GLU A 161 -9.66 29.85 -14.81
C GLU A 161 -10.87 30.65 -14.31
N GLY A 162 -11.40 30.31 -13.15
CA GLY A 162 -12.59 30.92 -12.58
C GLY A 162 -13.75 29.97 -12.35
N SER A 163 -13.58 28.71 -12.74
CA SER A 163 -14.52 27.64 -12.39
C SER A 163 -14.44 27.28 -10.90
N SER A 164 -15.49 26.65 -10.40
CA SER A 164 -15.49 26.08 -9.03
C SER A 164 -14.41 24.99 -8.83
N LEU A 165 -13.80 24.49 -9.93
CA LEU A 165 -12.77 23.44 -9.95
C LEU A 165 -11.34 24.00 -10.17
N HIS A 166 -11.10 25.27 -9.85
CA HIS A 166 -9.81 25.90 -10.07
C HIS A 166 -8.65 25.17 -9.37
N TYR A 167 -8.83 24.73 -8.15
CA TYR A 167 -7.79 24.03 -7.39
C TYR A 167 -7.55 22.63 -7.90
N GLU A 168 -8.60 21.90 -8.31
CA GLU A 168 -8.48 20.60 -8.92
C GLU A 168 -7.74 20.68 -10.25
N ALA A 169 -8.03 21.69 -11.08
CA ALA A 169 -7.32 21.93 -12.34
C ALA A 169 -5.85 22.28 -12.11
N LEU A 170 -5.54 23.09 -11.10
CA LEU A 170 -4.16 23.41 -10.69
C LEU A 170 -3.42 22.15 -10.26
N VAL A 171 -4.02 21.34 -9.38
CA VAL A 171 -3.46 20.08 -8.89
C VAL A 171 -3.21 19.11 -10.04
N ALA A 172 -4.19 18.94 -10.94
CA ALA A 172 -4.05 18.04 -12.09
C ALA A 172 -2.92 18.47 -13.04
N ARG A 173 -2.79 19.77 -13.33
CA ARG A 173 -1.69 20.31 -14.16
C ARG A 173 -0.34 20.11 -13.48
N LEU A 174 -0.20 20.45 -12.21
CA LEU A 174 1.05 20.25 -11.47
C LEU A 174 1.43 18.77 -11.35
N ALA A 175 0.46 17.89 -11.10
CA ALA A 175 0.68 16.47 -11.05
C ALA A 175 1.18 15.93 -12.40
N LEU A 176 0.56 16.35 -13.51
CA LEU A 176 0.97 15.97 -14.85
C LEU A 176 2.42 16.40 -15.14
N GLU A 177 2.76 17.68 -14.89
CA GLU A 177 4.11 18.16 -15.12
C GLU A 177 5.15 17.44 -14.26
N TRP A 178 4.80 17.18 -13.00
CA TRP A 178 5.68 16.47 -12.07
C TRP A 178 5.99 15.06 -12.56
N VAL A 179 4.97 14.25 -12.90
CA VAL A 179 5.19 12.86 -13.32
C VAL A 179 5.83 12.78 -14.71
N LEU A 180 5.58 13.75 -15.61
CA LEU A 180 6.24 13.84 -16.92
C LEU A 180 7.74 14.18 -16.81
N ALA A 181 8.10 15.06 -15.87
CA ALA A 181 9.49 15.43 -15.61
C ALA A 181 10.25 14.36 -14.84
N SER A 182 9.55 13.47 -14.13
CA SER A 182 10.14 12.42 -13.33
C SER A 182 10.70 11.28 -14.18
N ARG A 183 11.80 10.70 -13.70
CA ARG A 183 12.27 9.39 -14.18
C ARG A 183 11.48 8.29 -13.47
N HIS A 184 11.19 7.20 -14.15
CA HIS A 184 10.47 6.07 -13.61
C HIS A 184 11.38 4.84 -13.55
N ALA A 185 11.26 4.06 -12.48
CA ALA A 185 12.06 2.85 -12.29
C ALA A 185 11.93 1.84 -13.44
N THR A 186 10.84 1.90 -14.19
CA THR A 186 10.53 1.01 -15.32
C THR A 186 11.03 1.51 -16.66
N ASP A 187 11.66 2.69 -16.72
CA ASP A 187 12.19 3.27 -17.97
C ASP A 187 13.23 2.38 -18.62
N VAL A 188 14.04 1.70 -17.83
CA VAL A 188 15.04 0.72 -18.26
C VAL A 188 14.47 -0.38 -19.16
N LEU A 189 13.17 -0.71 -19.00
CA LEU A 189 12.52 -1.77 -19.80
C LEU A 189 12.35 -1.39 -21.29
N PHE A 190 12.43 -0.10 -21.59
CA PHE A 190 12.37 0.43 -22.96
C PHE A 190 13.75 0.62 -23.60
N GLU A 191 14.83 0.31 -22.89
CA GLU A 191 16.19 0.43 -23.44
C GLU A 191 16.47 -0.67 -24.46
N PRO A 192 17.12 -0.33 -25.59
CA PRO A 192 17.44 -1.29 -26.65
C PRO A 192 18.24 -2.51 -26.14
N GLY A 193 19.21 -2.29 -25.24
CA GLY A 193 20.03 -3.35 -24.66
C GLY A 193 19.25 -4.39 -23.88
N VAL A 194 18.13 -4.01 -23.25
CA VAL A 194 17.23 -4.95 -22.56
C VAL A 194 16.49 -5.83 -23.57
N ARG A 195 16.04 -5.24 -24.67
CA ARG A 195 15.38 -5.98 -25.75
C ARG A 195 16.33 -6.96 -26.44
N GLU A 196 17.60 -6.57 -26.65
CA GLU A 196 18.62 -7.43 -27.26
C GLU A 196 19.04 -8.59 -26.34
N ALA A 197 18.96 -8.41 -25.03
CA ALA A 197 19.30 -9.41 -24.03
C ALA A 197 18.24 -10.51 -23.84
N VAL A 198 17.03 -10.34 -24.38
CA VAL A 198 15.87 -11.22 -24.20
C VAL A 198 15.40 -11.71 -25.57
N ASP A 199 15.26 -13.04 -25.72
CA ASP A 199 14.83 -13.66 -26.98
C ASP A 199 13.31 -13.59 -27.18
N ALA A 200 12.53 -13.68 -26.08
CA ALA A 200 11.07 -13.59 -26.10
C ALA A 200 10.52 -12.97 -24.82
N LEU A 201 9.50 -12.14 -24.99
CA LEU A 201 8.70 -11.56 -23.91
C LEU A 201 7.28 -12.11 -23.97
N VAL A 202 6.78 -12.71 -22.88
CA VAL A 202 5.39 -13.15 -22.80
C VAL A 202 4.71 -12.43 -21.67
N VAL A 203 3.59 -11.78 -21.95
CA VAL A 203 2.75 -11.12 -20.92
C VAL A 203 1.58 -12.04 -20.61
N LEU A 204 1.44 -12.42 -19.34
CA LEU A 204 0.24 -13.06 -18.84
C LEU A 204 -0.69 -11.95 -18.32
N GLU A 205 -1.69 -11.60 -19.10
CA GLU A 205 -2.66 -10.57 -18.72
C GLU A 205 -3.70 -11.16 -17.76
N GLY A 206 -3.90 -10.49 -16.63
CA GLY A 206 -4.89 -10.87 -15.61
C GLY A 206 -6.26 -10.26 -15.85
N PHE A 207 -7.06 -10.14 -14.78
CA PHE A 207 -8.41 -9.54 -14.83
C PHE A 207 -8.40 -8.00 -14.91
N GLN A 208 -7.26 -7.39 -14.62
CA GLN A 208 -7.06 -5.94 -14.70
C GLN A 208 -6.05 -5.65 -15.80
N THR A 209 -6.40 -4.72 -16.68
CA THR A 209 -5.49 -4.25 -17.73
C THR A 209 -4.41 -3.37 -17.10
N ASP A 210 -3.14 -3.69 -17.38
CA ASP A 210 -1.98 -2.88 -17.01
C ASP A 210 -1.40 -2.27 -18.29
N ALA A 211 -1.34 -0.94 -18.34
CA ALA A 211 -0.88 -0.21 -19.52
C ALA A 211 0.60 -0.45 -19.82
N LEU A 212 1.44 -0.66 -18.81
CA LEU A 212 2.89 -0.82 -19.01
C LEU A 212 3.26 -2.14 -19.74
N PRO A 213 2.77 -3.33 -19.35
CA PRO A 213 2.98 -4.55 -20.15
C PRO A 213 2.48 -4.43 -21.58
N GLN A 214 1.35 -3.76 -21.80
CA GLN A 214 0.81 -3.53 -23.15
C GLN A 214 1.73 -2.62 -23.99
N ALA A 215 2.23 -1.54 -23.39
CA ALA A 215 3.20 -0.66 -24.05
C ALA A 215 4.52 -1.38 -24.36
N LEU A 216 4.98 -2.25 -23.46
CA LEU A 216 6.16 -3.08 -23.72
C LEU A 216 5.92 -4.05 -24.88
N LEU A 217 4.76 -4.70 -24.96
CA LEU A 217 4.42 -5.56 -26.10
C LEU A 217 4.45 -4.77 -27.42
N ALA A 218 3.87 -3.58 -27.45
CA ALA A 218 3.92 -2.71 -28.64
C ALA A 218 5.35 -2.31 -29.01
N HIS A 219 6.19 -2.02 -28.00
CA HIS A 219 7.60 -1.67 -28.21
C HIS A 219 8.45 -2.86 -28.69
N TRP A 220 8.14 -4.09 -28.21
CA TRP A 220 8.87 -5.31 -28.54
C TRP A 220 8.41 -5.95 -29.86
N GLY A 221 7.21 -5.63 -30.32
CA GLY A 221 6.66 -6.13 -31.57
C GLY A 221 6.57 -7.65 -31.60
N GLU A 222 7.10 -8.28 -32.65
CA GLU A 222 7.02 -9.72 -32.83
C GLU A 222 7.73 -10.56 -31.76
N GLN A 223 8.68 -9.99 -30.99
CA GLN A 223 9.30 -10.70 -29.85
C GLN A 223 8.36 -10.87 -28.68
N GLY A 224 7.25 -10.11 -28.64
CA GLY A 224 6.26 -10.14 -27.59
C GLY A 224 5.06 -11.02 -27.93
N ALA A 225 4.48 -11.65 -26.90
CA ALA A 225 3.19 -12.31 -26.96
C ALA A 225 2.35 -11.98 -25.73
N CYS A 226 1.03 -11.90 -25.92
CA CYS A 226 0.07 -11.74 -24.81
C CYS A 226 -0.75 -13.01 -24.67
N ILE A 227 -0.89 -13.50 -23.44
CA ILE A 227 -1.77 -14.59 -23.06
C ILE A 227 -2.76 -14.04 -22.05
N VAL A 228 -4.03 -13.91 -22.46
CA VAL A 228 -5.11 -13.41 -21.62
C VAL A 228 -5.61 -14.52 -20.72
N LEU A 229 -5.24 -14.51 -19.44
CA LEU A 229 -5.62 -15.56 -18.48
C LEU A 229 -7.14 -15.72 -18.32
N PRO A 230 -7.98 -14.65 -18.25
CA PRO A 230 -9.42 -14.81 -18.23
C PRO A 230 -10.00 -15.58 -19.40
N SER A 231 -9.49 -15.43 -20.62
CA SER A 231 -9.98 -16.16 -21.79
C SER A 231 -9.72 -17.66 -21.72
N LEU A 232 -8.69 -18.07 -20.97
CA LEU A 232 -8.45 -19.51 -20.72
C LEU A 232 -9.43 -20.11 -19.72
N LEU A 233 -10.26 -19.30 -19.05
CA LEU A 233 -11.30 -19.72 -18.12
C LEU A 233 -12.66 -19.93 -18.80
N GLU A 234 -12.89 -19.37 -19.98
CA GLU A 234 -14.19 -19.40 -20.66
C GLU A 234 -14.67 -20.80 -21.03
N ASP A 235 -13.74 -21.76 -21.12
CA ASP A 235 -14.06 -23.18 -21.36
C ASP A 235 -14.53 -23.95 -20.10
N ALA A 236 -14.67 -23.28 -18.96
CA ALA A 236 -15.13 -23.93 -17.72
C ALA A 236 -16.63 -24.23 -17.82
N SER A 237 -16.98 -25.52 -17.85
CA SER A 237 -18.25 -26.09 -18.27
C SER A 237 -19.45 -25.86 -17.34
N ALA A 238 -19.35 -25.18 -16.22
CA ALA A 238 -20.48 -24.82 -15.37
C ALA A 238 -20.35 -23.41 -14.79
N PRO A 239 -21.36 -22.55 -14.93
CA PRO A 239 -21.34 -21.25 -14.27
C PRO A 239 -21.37 -21.47 -12.74
N PRO A 240 -20.53 -20.70 -11.98
CA PRO A 240 -20.52 -20.81 -10.53
C PRO A 240 -21.93 -20.47 -10.00
N GLN A 241 -22.42 -21.24 -9.04
CA GLN A 241 -23.64 -20.87 -8.32
C GLN A 241 -23.36 -19.56 -7.56
N ARG A 242 -24.23 -18.59 -7.68
CA ARG A 242 -24.10 -17.29 -7.03
C ARG A 242 -25.28 -17.09 -6.10
N ALA A 243 -25.02 -16.59 -4.89
CA ALA A 243 -26.06 -16.17 -3.96
C ALA A 243 -25.76 -14.77 -3.45
N LEU A 244 -26.80 -13.96 -3.31
CA LEU A 244 -26.73 -12.63 -2.74
C LEU A 244 -27.51 -12.63 -1.43
N HIS A 245 -26.89 -12.13 -0.36
CA HIS A 245 -27.52 -11.98 0.94
C HIS A 245 -27.55 -10.51 1.33
N ALA A 246 -28.72 -10.01 1.69
CA ALA A 246 -28.87 -8.72 2.32
C ALA A 246 -28.59 -8.85 3.83
N ALA A 247 -27.72 -8.01 4.36
CA ALA A 247 -27.49 -7.86 5.80
C ALA A 247 -28.22 -6.62 6.33
N THR A 248 -28.58 -6.65 7.61
CA THR A 248 -29.27 -5.54 8.25
C THR A 248 -28.30 -4.42 8.64
N ASP A 249 -27.08 -4.79 9.01
CA ASP A 249 -25.98 -3.90 9.37
C ASP A 249 -24.63 -4.59 9.16
N ALA A 250 -23.53 -3.88 9.43
CA ALA A 250 -22.18 -4.39 9.25
C ALA A 250 -21.83 -5.54 10.22
N GLU A 251 -22.49 -5.64 11.37
CA GLU A 251 -22.26 -6.73 12.30
C GLU A 251 -22.99 -8.02 11.85
N ASP A 252 -24.21 -7.89 11.38
CA ASP A 252 -24.96 -9.01 10.76
C ASP A 252 -24.21 -9.52 9.52
N GLU A 253 -23.65 -8.62 8.68
CA GLU A 253 -22.83 -8.99 7.53
C GLU A 253 -21.59 -9.78 7.95
N ALA A 254 -20.85 -9.29 8.95
CA ALA A 254 -19.67 -9.96 9.47
C ALA A 254 -19.98 -11.34 10.05
N HIS A 255 -21.08 -11.44 10.79
CA HIS A 255 -21.53 -12.70 11.40
C HIS A 255 -21.91 -13.72 10.32
N ARG A 256 -22.66 -13.31 9.30
CA ARG A 256 -23.05 -14.19 8.18
C ARG A 256 -21.84 -14.63 7.37
N ALA A 257 -20.93 -13.73 7.08
CA ALA A 257 -19.68 -14.05 6.37
C ALA A 257 -18.85 -15.07 7.16
N ALA A 258 -18.65 -14.86 8.46
CA ALA A 258 -17.93 -15.80 9.31
C ALA A 258 -18.64 -17.16 9.40
N ALA A 259 -19.96 -17.17 9.55
CA ALA A 259 -20.74 -18.40 9.60
C ALA A 259 -20.64 -19.20 8.30
N CYS A 260 -20.58 -18.51 7.14
CA CYS A 260 -20.37 -19.14 5.85
C CYS A 260 -18.99 -19.78 5.74
N VAL A 261 -17.92 -19.06 6.11
CA VAL A 261 -16.56 -19.61 6.14
C VAL A 261 -16.51 -20.86 7.01
N LEU A 262 -17.08 -20.80 8.23
CA LEU A 262 -17.13 -21.94 9.15
C LEU A 262 -17.91 -23.12 8.56
N SER A 263 -19.03 -22.87 7.88
CA SER A 263 -19.78 -23.92 7.17
C SER A 263 -18.93 -24.61 6.10
N HIS A 264 -18.20 -23.86 5.28
CA HIS A 264 -17.32 -24.44 4.27
C HIS A 264 -16.23 -25.31 4.90
N ILE A 265 -15.57 -24.82 5.95
CA ILE A 265 -14.54 -25.57 6.69
C ILE A 265 -15.09 -26.89 7.23
N ARG A 266 -16.27 -26.85 7.89
CA ARG A 266 -16.93 -28.05 8.45
C ARG A 266 -17.26 -29.11 7.37
N HIS A 267 -17.53 -28.69 6.15
CA HIS A 267 -17.78 -29.59 5.03
C HIS A 267 -16.52 -29.98 4.25
N GLY A 268 -15.34 -29.67 4.78
CA GLY A 268 -14.06 -29.99 4.12
C GLY A 268 -13.75 -29.16 2.87
N ARG A 269 -14.54 -28.10 2.60
CA ARG A 269 -14.35 -27.21 1.44
C ARG A 269 -13.30 -26.15 1.80
N VAL A 270 -12.05 -26.47 1.65
CA VAL A 270 -10.90 -25.60 1.97
C VAL A 270 -9.89 -25.61 0.83
N PRO A 271 -9.13 -24.53 0.58
CA PRO A 271 -9.16 -23.23 1.29
C PRO A 271 -10.41 -22.40 0.95
N VAL A 272 -10.81 -21.52 1.89
CA VAL A 272 -11.88 -20.54 1.68
C VAL A 272 -11.26 -19.19 1.45
N ALA A 273 -11.59 -18.53 0.33
CA ALA A 273 -11.17 -17.17 0.06
C ALA A 273 -12.26 -16.17 0.48
N LEU A 274 -11.88 -15.18 1.31
CA LEU A 274 -12.74 -14.07 1.69
C LEU A 274 -12.21 -12.80 1.02
N ALA A 275 -13.01 -12.20 0.13
CA ALA A 275 -12.71 -10.92 -0.49
C ALA A 275 -13.63 -9.84 0.07
N ALA A 276 -13.09 -8.76 0.61
CA ALA A 276 -13.85 -7.63 1.10
C ALA A 276 -13.14 -6.32 0.78
N THR A 277 -13.91 -5.29 0.47
CA THR A 277 -13.42 -3.94 0.17
C THR A 277 -13.35 -3.07 1.43
N ASP A 278 -14.16 -3.37 2.45
CA ASP A 278 -14.18 -2.66 3.72
C ASP A 278 -13.30 -3.33 4.78
N ARG A 279 -12.28 -2.60 5.22
CA ARG A 279 -11.34 -3.06 6.26
C ARG A 279 -11.96 -3.15 7.66
N ALA A 280 -12.96 -2.34 7.95
CA ALA A 280 -13.66 -2.42 9.23
C ALA A 280 -14.51 -3.71 9.30
N LEU A 281 -15.16 -4.06 8.19
CA LEU A 281 -15.89 -5.32 8.06
C LEU A 281 -14.94 -6.52 8.21
N ILE A 282 -13.78 -6.52 7.52
CA ILE A 282 -12.78 -7.58 7.65
C ILE A 282 -12.40 -7.81 9.12
N ARG A 283 -12.14 -6.75 9.88
CA ARG A 283 -11.77 -6.87 11.30
C ARG A 283 -12.84 -7.58 12.13
N ARG A 284 -14.12 -7.29 11.88
CA ARG A 284 -15.24 -7.96 12.54
C ARG A 284 -15.31 -9.44 12.17
N VAL A 285 -15.21 -9.75 10.88
CA VAL A 285 -15.18 -11.14 10.41
C VAL A 285 -14.02 -11.92 11.03
N LEU A 286 -12.82 -11.34 11.04
CA LEU A 286 -11.64 -11.96 11.65
C LEU A 286 -11.82 -12.21 13.15
N ALA A 287 -12.45 -11.28 13.89
CA ALA A 287 -12.74 -11.46 15.32
C ALA A 287 -13.69 -12.65 15.55
N HIS A 288 -14.72 -12.82 14.71
CA HIS A 288 -15.62 -13.98 14.78
C HIS A 288 -14.92 -15.29 14.43
N LEU A 289 -14.02 -15.30 13.44
CA LEU A 289 -13.26 -16.50 13.07
C LEU A 289 -12.23 -16.86 14.12
N ASP A 290 -11.53 -15.89 14.70
CA ASP A 290 -10.55 -16.09 15.78
C ASP A 290 -11.21 -16.68 17.03
N SER A 291 -12.39 -16.16 17.42
CA SER A 291 -13.17 -16.72 18.53
C SER A 291 -13.59 -18.18 18.29
N SER A 292 -13.60 -18.63 17.05
CA SER A 292 -13.88 -20.01 16.64
C SER A 292 -12.61 -20.85 16.40
N GLY A 293 -11.42 -20.30 16.67
CA GLY A 293 -10.12 -20.97 16.52
C GLY A 293 -9.67 -21.16 15.08
N VAL A 294 -10.20 -20.38 14.13
CA VAL A 294 -9.83 -20.47 12.72
C VAL A 294 -8.66 -19.54 12.42
N LEU A 295 -7.55 -20.12 11.95
CA LEU A 295 -6.40 -19.35 11.47
C LEU A 295 -6.68 -18.77 10.10
N VAL A 296 -6.58 -17.45 9.99
CA VAL A 296 -6.78 -16.71 8.75
C VAL A 296 -5.47 -16.06 8.30
N ARG A 297 -5.17 -16.18 7.02
CA ARG A 297 -4.06 -15.46 6.38
C ARG A 297 -4.60 -14.24 5.65
N ASP A 298 -4.26 -13.05 6.13
CA ASP A 298 -4.57 -11.79 5.44
C ASP A 298 -3.50 -11.50 4.38
N GLU A 299 -3.83 -11.77 3.11
CA GLU A 299 -2.92 -11.54 1.98
C GLU A 299 -2.70 -10.05 1.67
N SER A 300 -3.65 -9.19 2.04
CA SER A 300 -3.52 -7.74 1.82
C SER A 300 -2.72 -7.03 2.91
N GLY A 301 -2.49 -7.71 4.04
CA GLY A 301 -1.74 -7.19 5.18
C GLY A 301 -2.43 -6.00 5.87
N TRP A 302 -1.74 -5.40 6.82
CA TRP A 302 -2.21 -4.23 7.55
C TRP A 302 -1.42 -2.99 7.14
N ILE A 303 -2.12 -1.89 6.93
CA ILE A 303 -1.47 -0.59 6.74
C ILE A 303 -0.86 -0.17 8.09
N LEU A 304 0.44 0.12 8.12
CA LEU A 304 1.18 0.47 9.33
C LEU A 304 0.50 1.59 10.13
N SER A 305 -0.03 2.61 9.45
CA SER A 305 -0.73 3.75 10.07
C SER A 305 -1.97 3.36 10.90
N THR A 306 -2.53 2.16 10.71
CA THR A 306 -3.69 1.67 11.47
C THR A 306 -3.30 0.76 12.63
N THR A 307 -2.01 0.57 12.85
CA THR A 307 -1.50 -0.30 13.93
C THR A 307 -1.36 0.46 15.24
N ARG A 308 -1.39 -0.26 16.35
CA ARG A 308 -1.12 0.29 17.68
C ARG A 308 0.28 0.87 17.79
N ALA A 309 1.28 0.25 17.15
CA ALA A 309 2.65 0.72 17.11
C ALA A 309 2.74 2.11 16.48
N ALA A 310 2.17 2.29 15.28
CA ALA A 310 2.14 3.59 14.61
C ALA A 310 1.36 4.64 15.42
N SER A 311 0.21 4.27 15.99
CA SER A 311 -0.59 5.18 16.82
C SER A 311 0.20 5.72 18.02
N ARG A 312 1.02 4.88 18.67
CA ARG A 312 1.87 5.31 19.81
C ARG A 312 2.97 6.28 19.37
N VAL A 313 3.62 6.01 18.24
CA VAL A 313 4.64 6.91 17.68
C VAL A 313 4.00 8.25 17.28
N MET A 314 2.85 8.19 16.60
CA MET A 314 2.15 9.40 16.18
C MET A 314 1.64 10.22 17.37
N ALA A 315 1.18 9.58 18.45
CA ALA A 315 0.79 10.28 19.68
C ALA A 315 1.98 11.05 20.30
N ALA A 316 3.19 10.46 20.30
CA ALA A 316 4.40 11.15 20.75
C ALA A 316 4.72 12.39 19.89
N LEU A 317 4.59 12.26 18.57
CA LEU A 317 4.82 13.37 17.63
C LEU A 317 3.78 14.48 17.77
N GLN A 318 2.51 14.13 17.90
CA GLN A 318 1.42 15.07 18.12
C GLN A 318 1.59 15.80 19.45
N ALA A 319 1.93 15.08 20.52
CA ALA A 319 2.22 15.67 21.82
C ALA A 319 3.42 16.63 21.78
N ALA A 320 4.40 16.40 20.90
CA ALA A 320 5.55 17.29 20.72
C ALA A 320 5.27 18.53 19.87
N ALA A 321 4.16 18.59 19.12
CA ALA A 321 3.83 19.74 18.29
C ALA A 321 3.80 21.05 19.10
N TRP A 322 4.17 22.16 18.45
CA TRP A 322 4.22 23.48 19.12
C TRP A 322 2.84 23.92 19.63
N ASN A 323 1.77 23.54 18.94
CA ASN A 323 0.38 23.83 19.24
C ASN A 323 -0.36 22.66 19.90
N ALA A 324 0.35 21.69 20.47
CA ALA A 324 -0.24 20.51 21.09
C ALA A 324 -1.26 20.90 22.15
N SER A 325 -2.42 20.27 22.09
CA SER A 325 -3.41 20.36 23.16
C SER A 325 -2.96 19.55 24.39
N SER A 326 -3.52 19.88 25.55
CA SER A 326 -3.29 19.08 26.76
C SER A 326 -3.82 17.66 26.62
N ASN A 327 -4.85 17.44 25.76
CA ASN A 327 -5.35 16.10 25.46
C ASN A 327 -4.35 15.29 24.62
N ASP A 328 -3.71 15.89 23.60
CA ASP A 328 -2.69 15.19 22.82
C ASP A 328 -1.55 14.68 23.71
N VAL A 329 -1.13 15.53 24.66
CA VAL A 329 -0.08 15.15 25.62
C VAL A 329 -0.58 14.03 26.55
N LEU A 330 -1.79 14.15 27.10
CA LEU A 330 -2.37 13.13 27.98
C LEU A 330 -2.55 11.79 27.26
N ASP A 331 -2.99 11.78 26.00
CA ASP A 331 -3.17 10.59 25.21
C ASP A 331 -1.83 9.86 25.00
N TRP A 332 -0.76 10.60 24.71
CA TRP A 332 0.57 10.01 24.68
C TRP A 332 1.01 9.44 26.03
N LEU A 333 0.83 10.21 27.13
CA LEU A 333 1.27 9.82 28.47
C LEU A 333 0.53 8.58 29.01
N LYS A 334 -0.73 8.38 28.66
CA LYS A 334 -1.49 7.17 29.03
C LYS A 334 -0.87 5.87 28.51
N HIS A 335 0.02 5.98 27.52
CA HIS A 335 0.76 4.87 26.94
C HIS A 335 2.25 4.90 27.31
N THR A 336 2.65 5.67 28.32
CA THR A 336 4.04 5.91 28.72
C THR A 336 4.35 5.20 30.04
N PRO A 337 5.01 4.02 30.04
CA PRO A 337 5.30 3.26 31.24
C PRO A 337 6.24 3.98 32.24
N ALA A 338 7.01 4.96 31.78
CA ALA A 338 7.92 5.73 32.62
C ALA A 338 7.21 6.60 33.67
N LEU A 339 5.90 6.87 33.50
CA LEU A 339 5.06 7.56 34.46
C LEU A 339 4.04 6.60 35.07
N THR A 340 3.85 6.71 36.36
CA THR A 340 2.84 5.89 37.06
C THR A 340 1.43 6.39 36.73
N PRO A 341 0.40 5.51 36.77
CA PRO A 341 -0.98 5.91 36.58
C PRO A 341 -1.43 7.03 37.56
N GLY A 342 -0.87 7.04 38.78
CA GLY A 342 -1.15 8.06 39.79
C GLY A 342 -0.59 9.44 39.39
N GLU A 343 0.56 9.51 38.74
CA GLU A 343 1.13 10.76 38.24
C GLU A 343 0.31 11.29 37.05
N ILE A 344 -0.07 10.43 36.13
CA ILE A 344 -0.90 10.78 34.98
C ILE A 344 -2.27 11.29 35.45
N ASN A 345 -2.92 10.59 36.38
CA ASN A 345 -4.21 11.01 36.93
C ASN A 345 -4.14 12.36 37.63
N ARG A 346 -3.09 12.64 38.42
CA ARG A 346 -2.90 13.95 39.06
C ARG A 346 -2.71 15.05 38.02
N LEU A 347 -1.93 14.80 36.99
CA LEU A 347 -1.71 15.71 35.88
C LEU A 347 -3.04 16.01 35.16
N GLU A 348 -3.81 14.96 34.82
CA GLU A 348 -5.10 15.11 34.15
C GLU A 348 -6.10 15.90 35.01
N GLN A 349 -6.22 15.59 36.29
CA GLN A 349 -7.10 16.34 37.20
C GLN A 349 -6.72 17.81 37.32
N TRP A 350 -5.43 18.11 37.39
CA TRP A 350 -4.94 19.48 37.43
C TRP A 350 -5.23 20.23 36.14
N LEU A 351 -4.96 19.64 34.96
CA LEU A 351 -5.26 20.23 33.66
C LEU A 351 -6.75 20.53 33.51
N ARG A 352 -7.61 19.58 33.88
CA ARG A 352 -9.08 19.74 33.81
C ARG A 352 -9.59 20.79 34.79
N LYS A 353 -9.11 20.81 36.04
CA LYS A 353 -9.48 21.78 37.03
C LYS A 353 -9.07 23.21 36.64
N GLY A 354 -7.89 23.35 36.00
CA GLY A 354 -7.39 24.63 35.51
C GLY A 354 -7.95 25.06 34.16
N VAL A 355 -8.76 24.20 33.49
CA VAL A 355 -9.28 24.41 32.12
C VAL A 355 -8.13 24.68 31.12
N LEU A 356 -6.98 24.04 31.32
CA LEU A 356 -5.77 24.25 30.53
C LEU A 356 -5.86 23.43 29.24
N GLN A 357 -6.40 24.02 28.19
CA GLN A 357 -6.64 23.32 26.91
C GLN A 357 -5.35 23.15 26.10
N HIS A 358 -4.43 24.11 26.16
CA HIS A 358 -3.15 24.07 25.47
C HIS A 358 -2.03 23.75 26.43
N TRP A 359 -1.16 22.82 26.03
CA TRP A 359 -0.05 22.41 26.87
C TRP A 359 0.93 23.55 27.17
N SER A 360 1.15 24.48 26.24
CA SER A 360 1.98 25.67 26.46
C SER A 360 1.50 26.54 27.63
N ALA A 361 0.19 26.62 27.82
CA ALA A 361 -0.38 27.34 28.98
C ALA A 361 -0.19 26.53 30.28
N ALA A 362 -0.21 25.21 30.21
CA ALA A 362 0.02 24.34 31.35
C ALA A 362 1.50 24.37 31.80
N SER A 363 2.44 24.28 30.87
CA SER A 363 3.88 24.28 31.19
C SER A 363 4.38 25.64 31.72
N ALA A 364 3.67 26.72 31.42
CA ALA A 364 3.99 28.07 31.92
C ALA A 364 3.45 28.38 33.33
N GLN A 365 2.68 27.47 33.97
CA GLN A 365 2.14 27.67 35.30
C GLN A 365 3.22 27.57 36.39
N ASP A 366 3.10 28.42 37.42
CA ASP A 366 3.94 28.28 38.63
C ASP A 366 3.47 27.05 39.46
N LEU A 367 4.31 26.04 39.50
CA LEU A 367 4.09 24.79 40.22
C LEU A 367 4.96 24.65 41.47
N SER A 368 5.51 25.76 42.00
CA SER A 368 6.40 25.76 43.17
C SER A 368 5.75 25.11 44.40
N THR A 369 4.44 25.23 44.54
CA THR A 369 3.65 24.62 45.65
C THR A 369 3.29 23.17 45.43
N GLN A 370 3.55 22.60 44.23
CA GLN A 370 3.16 21.24 43.82
C GLN A 370 4.37 20.46 43.25
N PRO A 371 5.37 20.11 44.09
CA PRO A 371 6.65 19.60 43.61
C PRO A 371 6.56 18.28 42.81
N HIS A 372 5.59 17.43 43.08
CA HIS A 372 5.35 16.20 42.30
C HIS A 372 4.83 16.50 40.89
N LEU A 373 3.88 17.43 40.79
CA LEU A 373 3.34 17.85 39.49
C LEU A 373 4.39 18.62 38.68
N ALA A 374 5.15 19.50 39.33
CA ALA A 374 6.26 20.22 38.70
C ALA A 374 7.29 19.26 38.07
N ARG A 375 7.64 18.16 38.76
CA ARG A 375 8.54 17.14 38.25
C ARG A 375 7.96 16.43 37.04
N THR A 376 6.68 16.03 37.09
CA THR A 376 6.02 15.38 35.95
C THR A 376 5.98 16.31 34.72
N VAL A 377 5.58 17.57 34.90
CA VAL A 377 5.55 18.56 33.82
C VAL A 377 6.96 18.80 33.23
N ALA A 378 7.97 18.93 34.08
CA ALA A 378 9.36 19.12 33.65
C ALA A 378 9.87 17.92 32.84
N THR A 379 9.57 16.68 33.26
CA THR A 379 9.93 15.47 32.52
C THR A 379 9.29 15.45 31.13
N VAL A 380 8.01 15.76 31.05
CA VAL A 380 7.27 15.81 29.78
C VAL A 380 7.83 16.89 28.85
N GLU A 381 8.12 18.09 29.38
CA GLU A 381 8.72 19.18 28.60
C GLU A 381 10.11 18.78 28.06
N ALA A 382 10.96 18.12 28.84
CA ALA A 382 12.27 17.68 28.38
C ALA A 382 12.14 16.69 27.17
N TRP A 383 11.17 15.79 27.20
CA TRP A 383 10.89 14.90 26.05
C TRP A 383 10.40 15.67 24.83
N ARG A 384 9.46 16.60 25.04
CA ARG A 384 8.89 17.43 23.96
C ARG A 384 9.94 18.34 23.33
N ASP A 385 10.78 18.98 24.12
CA ASP A 385 11.87 19.84 23.62
C ASP A 385 12.87 19.07 22.76
N THR A 386 13.15 17.83 23.13
CA THR A 386 13.98 16.94 22.31
C THR A 386 13.40 16.73 20.91
N LEU A 387 12.08 16.64 20.77
CA LEU A 387 11.39 16.40 19.49
C LEU A 387 11.05 17.71 18.73
N ARG A 388 11.04 18.85 19.38
CA ARG A 388 10.70 20.16 18.76
C ARG A 388 11.89 20.83 18.06
N THR A 389 13.09 20.44 18.36
CA THR A 389 14.30 21.03 17.77
C THR A 389 14.43 20.65 16.30
N ALA A 390 14.50 21.64 15.42
CA ALA A 390 14.72 21.43 13.98
C ALA A 390 16.11 20.84 13.73
N ARG A 391 16.17 19.73 12.99
CA ARG A 391 17.42 19.03 12.67
C ARG A 391 17.21 18.14 11.43
N PRO A 392 18.31 17.71 10.74
CA PRO A 392 18.22 16.74 9.65
C PRO A 392 17.58 15.42 10.12
N LEU A 393 16.86 14.74 9.22
CA LEU A 393 16.14 13.49 9.51
C LEU A 393 17.05 12.42 10.14
N ALA A 394 18.29 12.30 9.66
CA ALA A 394 19.30 11.37 10.19
C ALA A 394 19.62 11.59 11.68
N GLN A 395 19.48 12.82 12.19
CA GLN A 395 19.65 13.17 13.60
C GLN A 395 18.33 13.14 14.36
N TRP A 396 17.24 13.34 13.65
CA TRP A 396 15.90 13.39 14.24
C TRP A 396 15.40 12.00 14.64
N LEU A 397 15.66 10.97 13.81
CA LEU A 397 15.29 9.58 14.12
C LEU A 397 15.94 9.04 15.41
N PRO A 398 17.25 9.20 15.65
CA PRO A 398 17.86 8.86 16.94
C PRO A 398 17.26 9.63 18.12
N ALA A 399 16.89 10.90 17.94
CA ALA A 399 16.24 11.69 18.99
C ALA A 399 14.84 11.17 19.33
N LEU A 400 14.04 10.82 18.33
CA LEU A 400 12.75 10.17 18.53
C LEU A 400 12.89 8.85 19.28
N ARG A 401 13.84 8.03 18.86
CA ARG A 401 14.13 6.77 19.54
C ARG A 401 14.51 6.99 21.00
N ALA A 402 15.40 7.92 21.30
CA ALA A 402 15.80 8.23 22.66
C ALA A 402 14.62 8.66 23.55
N VAL A 403 13.69 9.46 23.02
CA VAL A 403 12.47 9.85 23.74
C VAL A 403 11.57 8.64 23.99
N LEU A 404 11.35 7.77 23.00
CA LEU A 404 10.54 6.55 23.16
C LEU A 404 11.17 5.57 24.15
N GLU A 405 12.52 5.48 24.22
CA GLU A 405 13.26 4.70 25.23
C GLU A 405 13.08 5.29 26.63
N GLN A 406 13.25 6.60 26.81
CA GLN A 406 13.05 7.29 28.08
C GLN A 406 11.60 7.22 28.57
N ALA A 407 10.64 7.31 27.66
CA ALA A 407 9.22 7.14 27.94
C ALA A 407 8.84 5.66 28.26
N GLY A 408 9.75 4.71 28.07
CA GLY A 408 9.53 3.28 28.32
C GLY A 408 8.70 2.58 27.25
N GLN A 409 8.48 3.25 26.09
CA GLN A 409 7.61 2.72 25.01
C GLN A 409 8.39 1.82 24.02
N TRP A 410 9.72 1.96 23.95
CA TRP A 410 10.54 1.29 22.94
C TRP A 410 10.46 -0.24 23.01
N GLN A 411 10.54 -0.81 24.20
CA GLN A 411 10.45 -2.27 24.37
C GLN A 411 9.10 -2.82 23.89
N ALA A 412 8.01 -2.11 24.18
CA ALA A 412 6.69 -2.51 23.71
C ALA A 412 6.54 -2.41 22.19
N LEU A 413 7.22 -1.46 21.55
CA LEU A 413 7.29 -1.36 20.10
C LEU A 413 8.10 -2.51 19.49
N GLN A 414 9.23 -2.87 20.08
CA GLN A 414 10.03 -4.02 19.64
C GLN A 414 9.32 -5.36 19.81
N ALA A 415 8.44 -5.49 20.79
CA ALA A 415 7.65 -6.71 21.01
C ALA A 415 6.41 -6.80 20.08
N ASP A 416 6.04 -5.69 19.43
CA ASP A 416 4.91 -5.64 18.49
C ASP A 416 5.39 -6.00 17.08
N PRO A 417 4.79 -7.00 16.39
CA PRO A 417 5.19 -7.36 15.01
C PRO A 417 5.14 -6.20 14.02
N ALA A 418 4.23 -5.23 14.21
CA ALA A 418 4.16 -4.03 13.40
C ALA A 418 5.24 -2.99 13.79
N GLY A 419 5.67 -2.98 15.05
CA GLY A 419 6.71 -2.10 15.55
C GLY A 419 8.12 -2.52 15.14
N MET A 420 8.32 -3.80 14.80
CA MET A 420 9.60 -4.32 14.31
C MET A 420 9.87 -4.02 12.82
N ARG A 421 8.86 -3.61 12.07
CA ARG A 421 8.97 -3.23 10.65
C ARG A 421 9.21 -1.74 10.49
#